data_8f3bb5db50f3333119d46c533998c68b
#
_entry.id   8f3bb5db50f3333119d46c533998c68b
#
_cell.length_a   1.000
_cell.length_b   1.000
_cell.length_c   1.000
_cell.angle_alpha   90.00
_cell.angle_beta   90.00
_cell.angle_gamma   90.00
#
_symmetry.space_group_name_H-M   'P 1'
#
loop_
_entity.id
_entity.type
_entity.pdbx_description
1 polymer ?
#
loop_
_entity_poly.entity_id
_entity_poly.type
_entity_poly.pdbx_seq_one_letter_code
_entity_poly.pdbx_strand_id
1 'polypeptide(L)'
;MNTKKIMHFLKGIASNNNREWFQEHKAEYDAVKDDFEKGVEQIIAQLSTFDDEVAHLTAKDCTYRFYRDIRFSPDKSPYKRHLGAYICGHGRKALRGGYYIHLQPGNCLIAVGCYWLPTNILTSCRNEIMANIDEWRKDVENDEFISLFGHPNQGEWSDDKVSEKGFGLAALKTAPKGFPKDYEYLHYLRMKDYCCWVSVPDDFFNGDSWHKELEHICKTGKPMMDFINSVVDDYE
;
A
#
# COMPACT_ATOMS: atom_id res chain seq x y z
N MET A 1 8.06 15.57 -7.79
CA MET A 1 8.81 14.95 -6.66
C MET A 1 10.26 14.72 -7.08
N ASN A 2 11.26 15.10 -6.29
CA ASN A 2 12.67 14.86 -6.63
C ASN A 2 13.16 13.55 -5.98
N THR A 3 12.90 12.44 -6.62
CA THR A 3 13.23 11.11 -6.08
C THR A 3 14.75 10.94 -5.88
N LYS A 4 15.60 11.59 -6.67
CA LYS A 4 17.06 11.51 -6.51
C LYS A 4 17.52 12.04 -5.13
N LYS A 5 16.98 13.17 -4.67
CA LYS A 5 17.26 13.71 -3.34
C LYS A 5 16.71 12.80 -2.25
N ILE A 6 15.48 12.32 -2.41
CA ILE A 6 14.84 11.41 -1.46
C ILE A 6 15.67 10.14 -1.30
N MET A 7 16.05 9.49 -2.40
CA MET A 7 16.84 8.27 -2.38
C MET A 7 18.23 8.48 -1.80
N HIS A 8 18.88 9.63 -2.06
CA HIS A 8 20.16 9.97 -1.44
C HIS A 8 20.06 10.01 0.09
N PHE A 9 19.11 10.77 0.62
CA PHE A 9 18.87 10.85 2.06
C PHE A 9 18.52 9.49 2.68
N LEU A 10 17.62 8.72 2.04
CA LEU A 10 17.21 7.40 2.54
C LEU A 10 18.37 6.38 2.56
N LYS A 11 19.31 6.44 1.60
CA LYS A 11 20.55 5.66 1.63
C LYS A 11 21.45 6.08 2.78
N GLY A 12 21.57 7.38 3.03
CA GLY A 12 22.34 7.93 4.16
C GLY A 12 21.81 7.44 5.51
N ILE A 13 20.49 7.58 5.76
CA ILE A 13 19.90 7.12 7.01
C ILE A 13 19.92 5.59 7.16
N ALA A 14 19.82 4.83 6.07
CA ALA A 14 19.93 3.36 6.14
C ALA A 14 21.28 2.90 6.64
N SER A 15 22.36 3.63 6.29
CA SER A 15 23.74 3.34 6.71
C SER A 15 24.10 3.94 8.08
N ASN A 16 23.38 4.96 8.56
CA ASN A 16 23.72 5.74 9.75
C ASN A 16 22.47 5.99 10.63
N ASN A 17 21.71 4.94 10.94
CA ASN A 17 20.40 5.09 11.60
C ASN A 17 20.55 5.37 13.10
N ASN A 18 21.02 6.57 13.44
CA ASN A 18 21.18 7.06 14.80
C ASN A 18 20.78 8.54 14.91
N ARG A 19 20.65 9.04 16.16
CA ARG A 19 20.15 10.40 16.42
C ARG A 19 21.17 11.48 16.06
N GLU A 20 22.46 11.21 16.21
CA GLU A 20 23.53 12.18 15.95
C GLU A 20 23.58 12.49 14.46
N TRP A 21 23.70 11.47 13.63
CA TRP A 21 23.66 11.63 12.17
C TRP A 21 22.39 12.34 11.69
N PHE A 22 21.23 11.99 12.25
CA PHE A 22 19.97 12.63 11.87
C PHE A 22 19.94 14.11 12.23
N GLN A 23 20.46 14.50 13.39
CA GLN A 23 20.52 15.90 13.77
C GLN A 23 21.45 16.71 12.85
N GLU A 24 22.58 16.15 12.45
CA GLU A 24 23.50 16.77 11.49
C GLU A 24 22.85 16.95 10.11
N HIS A 25 21.96 16.04 9.70
CA HIS A 25 21.26 16.04 8.39
C HIS A 25 19.79 16.51 8.49
N LYS A 26 19.42 17.18 9.59
CA LYS A 26 18.03 17.59 9.82
C LYS A 26 17.50 18.53 8.75
N ALA A 27 18.31 19.46 8.27
CA ALA A 27 17.94 20.39 7.21
C ALA A 27 17.69 19.66 5.86
N GLU A 28 18.50 18.62 5.57
CA GLU A 28 18.29 17.78 4.40
C GLU A 28 17.00 16.98 4.52
N TYR A 29 16.73 16.39 5.69
CA TYR A 29 15.45 15.70 5.97
C TYR A 29 14.25 16.61 5.76
N ASP A 30 14.30 17.87 6.27
CA ASP A 30 13.17 18.80 6.16
C ASP A 30 12.90 19.14 4.69
N ALA A 31 13.94 19.33 3.89
CA ALA A 31 13.82 19.55 2.44
C ALA A 31 13.28 18.33 1.69
N VAL A 32 13.73 17.12 2.06
CA VAL A 32 13.24 15.85 1.50
C VAL A 32 11.78 15.61 1.85
N LYS A 33 11.41 15.90 3.11
CA LYS A 33 10.02 15.76 3.57
C LYS A 33 9.09 16.72 2.82
N ASP A 34 9.47 17.98 2.67
CA ASP A 34 8.69 18.99 1.94
C ASP A 34 8.50 18.58 0.46
N ASP A 35 9.55 18.08 -0.18
CA ASP A 35 9.49 17.62 -1.56
C ASP A 35 8.63 16.34 -1.72
N PHE A 36 8.68 15.42 -0.75
CA PHE A 36 7.81 14.26 -0.70
C PHE A 36 6.35 14.64 -0.51
N GLU A 37 6.04 15.56 0.44
CA GLU A 37 4.67 16.04 0.68
C GLU A 37 4.11 16.73 -0.57
N LYS A 38 4.89 17.57 -1.27
CA LYS A 38 4.50 18.15 -2.56
C LYS A 38 4.20 17.10 -3.63
N GLY A 39 4.99 16.04 -3.66
CA GLY A 39 4.74 14.93 -4.56
C GLY A 39 3.46 14.17 -4.21
N VAL A 40 3.17 13.98 -2.92
CA VAL A 40 1.91 13.35 -2.47
C VAL A 40 0.70 14.21 -2.84
N GLU A 41 0.79 15.55 -2.76
CA GLU A 41 -0.29 16.44 -3.25
C GLU A 41 -0.57 16.23 -4.75
N GLN A 42 0.47 16.06 -5.57
CA GLN A 42 0.32 15.76 -7.01
C GLN A 42 -0.34 14.40 -7.23
N ILE A 43 0.02 13.39 -6.41
CA ILE A 43 -0.58 12.05 -6.47
C ILE A 43 -2.06 12.12 -6.06
N ILE A 44 -2.41 12.82 -4.99
CA ILE A 44 -3.80 13.02 -4.57
C ILE A 44 -4.60 13.68 -5.71
N ALA A 45 -4.06 14.75 -6.31
CA ALA A 45 -4.71 15.41 -7.44
C ALA A 45 -4.94 14.47 -8.65
N GLN A 46 -3.98 13.58 -8.93
CA GLN A 46 -4.14 12.57 -9.99
C GLN A 46 -5.20 11.52 -9.62
N LEU A 47 -5.19 11.00 -8.40
CA LEU A 47 -6.18 10.02 -7.93
C LEU A 47 -7.59 10.62 -7.92
N SER A 48 -7.74 11.89 -7.53
CA SER A 48 -9.02 12.61 -7.51
C SER A 48 -9.69 12.74 -8.89
N THR A 49 -8.99 12.47 -9.98
CA THR A 49 -9.58 12.47 -11.32
C THR A 49 -10.53 11.28 -11.57
N PHE A 50 -10.45 10.24 -10.73
CA PHE A 50 -11.27 9.03 -10.84
C PHE A 50 -11.73 8.45 -9.49
N ASP A 51 -11.35 9.09 -8.38
CA ASP A 51 -11.77 8.72 -7.03
C ASP A 51 -12.03 9.99 -6.21
N ASP A 52 -13.30 10.41 -6.18
CA ASP A 52 -13.72 11.64 -5.50
C ASP A 52 -13.52 11.57 -3.98
N GLU A 53 -13.46 10.38 -3.40
CA GLU A 53 -13.31 10.21 -1.95
C GLU A 53 -11.98 10.76 -1.42
N VAL A 54 -10.95 10.82 -2.25
CA VAL A 54 -9.63 11.31 -1.84
C VAL A 54 -9.40 12.81 -2.13
N ALA A 55 -10.34 13.48 -2.82
CA ALA A 55 -10.16 14.86 -3.30
C ALA A 55 -9.99 15.91 -2.18
N HIS A 56 -10.51 15.64 -0.99
CA HIS A 56 -10.45 16.54 0.16
C HIS A 56 -9.16 16.40 0.99
N LEU A 57 -8.33 15.39 0.72
CA LEU A 57 -7.14 15.07 1.49
C LEU A 57 -5.98 16.03 1.18
N THR A 58 -5.13 16.21 2.17
CA THR A 58 -3.81 16.84 2.04
C THR A 58 -2.70 15.82 2.28
N ALA A 59 -1.48 16.13 1.84
CA ALA A 59 -0.33 15.26 2.09
C ALA A 59 -0.13 14.95 3.58
N LYS A 60 -0.48 15.87 4.49
CA LYS A 60 -0.37 15.67 5.94
C LYS A 60 -1.34 14.63 6.48
N ASP A 61 -2.49 14.47 5.85
CA ASP A 61 -3.47 13.43 6.20
C ASP A 61 -2.97 12.05 5.82
N CYS A 62 -2.13 11.96 4.78
CA CYS A 62 -1.68 10.74 4.14
C CYS A 62 -0.29 10.27 4.60
N THR A 63 0.64 11.20 4.88
CA THR A 63 2.04 10.85 5.15
C THR A 63 2.26 10.30 6.56
N TYR A 64 3.16 9.31 6.67
CA TYR A 64 3.54 8.76 7.96
C TYR A 64 4.72 9.49 8.58
N ARG A 65 4.77 9.50 9.92
CA ARG A 65 5.94 9.99 10.66
C ARG A 65 7.19 9.17 10.32
N PHE A 66 8.32 9.82 10.27
CA PHE A 66 9.61 9.18 9.97
C PHE A 66 10.18 8.38 11.15
N TYR A 67 9.83 8.76 12.39
CA TYR A 67 10.25 8.05 13.60
C TYR A 67 9.57 6.68 13.72
N ARG A 68 10.37 5.66 14.08
CA ARG A 68 9.87 4.31 14.39
C ARG A 68 9.33 4.23 15.81
N ASP A 69 8.38 3.33 16.02
CA ASP A 69 8.01 2.87 17.37
C ASP A 69 8.87 1.65 17.70
N ILE A 70 9.91 1.88 18.50
CA ILE A 70 10.91 0.86 18.82
C ILE A 70 10.64 0.13 20.15
N ARG A 71 9.51 0.41 20.83
CA ARG A 71 9.24 -0.13 22.17
C ARG A 71 9.28 -1.66 22.18
N PHE A 72 8.66 -2.30 21.19
CA PHE A 72 8.55 -3.75 21.08
C PHE A 72 9.40 -4.35 19.93
N SER A 73 10.17 -3.54 19.21
CA SER A 73 11.02 -4.01 18.12
C SER A 73 12.36 -4.52 18.62
N PRO A 74 12.89 -5.66 18.12
CA PRO A 74 14.28 -6.07 18.32
C PRO A 74 15.26 -5.05 17.73
N ASP A 75 14.98 -4.51 16.55
CA ASP A 75 15.73 -3.43 15.94
C ASP A 75 15.41 -2.10 16.62
N LYS A 76 16.42 -1.48 17.23
CA LYS A 76 16.31 -0.21 17.97
C LYS A 76 16.66 1.02 17.14
N SER A 77 16.84 0.88 15.82
CA SER A 77 17.04 2.01 14.90
C SER A 77 15.89 3.00 15.03
N PRO A 78 16.17 4.29 15.32
CA PRO A 78 15.12 5.26 15.66
C PRO A 78 14.30 5.74 14.46
N TYR A 79 14.76 5.57 13.22
CA TYR A 79 14.13 6.11 12.02
C TYR A 79 13.75 5.00 11.04
N LYS A 80 12.71 5.26 10.24
CA LYS A 80 12.37 4.44 9.09
C LYS A 80 13.42 4.61 8.00
N ARG A 81 13.57 3.59 7.15
CA ARG A 81 14.44 3.62 5.96
C ARG A 81 13.66 3.97 4.70
N HIS A 82 12.40 4.37 4.85
CA HIS A 82 11.48 4.70 3.77
C HIS A 82 10.61 5.90 4.11
N LEU A 83 10.07 6.53 3.10
CA LEU A 83 8.93 7.42 3.19
C LEU A 83 7.69 6.70 2.67
N GLY A 84 6.56 6.90 3.33
CA GLY A 84 5.31 6.27 2.94
C GLY A 84 4.14 7.23 3.07
N ALA A 85 3.17 7.12 2.15
CA ALA A 85 1.89 7.81 2.19
C ALA A 85 0.76 6.82 1.95
N TYR A 86 -0.28 6.88 2.77
CA TYR A 86 -1.52 6.12 2.59
C TYR A 86 -2.66 7.08 2.31
N ILE A 87 -3.19 7.02 1.11
CA ILE A 87 -4.22 7.90 0.60
C ILE A 87 -5.54 7.16 0.64
N CYS A 88 -6.37 7.46 1.65
CA CYS A 88 -7.66 6.84 1.89
C CYS A 88 -8.64 7.93 2.34
N GLY A 89 -9.82 8.01 1.74
CA GLY A 89 -10.81 9.07 1.98
C GLY A 89 -11.21 9.25 3.44
N HIS A 90 -11.18 8.17 4.23
CA HIS A 90 -11.45 8.20 5.67
C HIS A 90 -10.19 8.42 6.53
N GLY A 91 -9.06 8.72 5.88
CA GLY A 91 -7.77 9.00 6.52
C GLY A 91 -6.94 7.75 6.80
N ARG A 92 -5.64 7.95 7.06
CA ARG A 92 -4.64 6.88 7.18
C ARG A 92 -4.81 5.92 8.37
N LYS A 93 -5.79 6.14 9.23
CA LYS A 93 -6.11 5.25 10.36
C LYS A 93 -7.38 4.43 10.13
N ALA A 94 -8.10 4.71 9.08
CA ALA A 94 -9.29 3.97 8.71
C ALA A 94 -8.96 2.50 8.41
N LEU A 95 -9.94 1.65 8.53
CA LEU A 95 -9.83 0.24 8.15
C LEU A 95 -10.07 0.04 6.65
N ARG A 96 -10.65 1.02 5.99
CA ARG A 96 -10.87 1.02 4.54
C ARG A 96 -9.58 0.92 3.76
N GLY A 97 -9.68 0.28 2.60
CA GLY A 97 -8.63 0.26 1.58
C GLY A 97 -8.35 1.65 1.02
N GLY A 98 -7.17 1.82 0.52
CA GLY A 98 -6.68 3.03 -0.10
C GLY A 98 -5.48 2.76 -1.00
N TYR A 99 -4.80 3.82 -1.37
CA TYR A 99 -3.61 3.79 -2.21
C TYR A 99 -2.37 4.03 -1.33
N TYR A 100 -1.38 3.19 -1.47
CA TYR A 100 -0.15 3.31 -0.69
C TYR A 100 1.05 3.53 -1.60
N ILE A 101 1.82 4.56 -1.29
CA ILE A 101 3.07 4.90 -1.96
C ILE A 101 4.22 4.62 -0.99
N HIS A 102 5.17 3.82 -1.42
CA HIS A 102 6.36 3.48 -0.64
C HIS A 102 7.63 3.84 -1.40
N LEU A 103 8.43 4.70 -0.82
CA LEU A 103 9.72 5.11 -1.37
C LEU A 103 10.85 4.62 -0.45
N GLN A 104 11.56 3.61 -0.90
CA GLN A 104 12.75 3.07 -0.26
C GLN A 104 13.76 2.67 -1.34
N PRO A 105 15.04 3.01 -1.23
CA PRO A 105 16.03 2.68 -2.24
C PRO A 105 16.04 1.19 -2.61
N GLY A 106 15.79 0.89 -3.89
CA GLY A 106 15.71 -0.48 -4.41
C GLY A 106 14.47 -1.28 -3.99
N ASN A 107 13.50 -0.64 -3.31
CA ASN A 107 12.30 -1.29 -2.76
C ASN A 107 11.06 -0.39 -2.84
N CYS A 108 10.95 0.41 -3.91
CA CYS A 108 9.79 1.27 -4.13
C CYS A 108 8.60 0.48 -4.65
N LEU A 109 7.39 0.85 -4.23
CA LEU A 109 6.16 0.24 -4.73
C LEU A 109 4.95 1.17 -4.66
N ILE A 110 3.93 0.81 -5.42
CA ILE A 110 2.58 1.34 -5.35
C ILE A 110 1.66 0.18 -5.01
N ALA A 111 0.82 0.34 -3.99
CA ALA A 111 -0.14 -0.66 -3.57
C ALA A 111 -1.56 -0.09 -3.50
N VAL A 112 -2.56 -0.97 -3.68
CA VAL A 112 -4.00 -0.64 -3.63
C VAL A 112 -4.71 -1.66 -2.76
N GLY A 113 -5.64 -1.23 -1.92
CA GLY A 113 -6.51 -2.12 -1.12
C GLY A 113 -6.31 -2.04 0.39
N CYS A 114 -6.76 -3.08 1.08
CA CYS A 114 -6.78 -3.19 2.54
C CYS A 114 -5.61 -4.05 3.03
N TYR A 115 -4.64 -3.43 3.68
CA TYR A 115 -3.44 -4.11 4.18
C TYR A 115 -3.69 -5.00 5.40
N TRP A 116 -4.54 -4.55 6.32
CA TRP A 116 -4.82 -5.28 7.56
C TRP A 116 -6.24 -5.02 8.02
N LEU A 117 -6.97 -6.09 8.29
CA LEU A 117 -8.35 -6.03 8.78
C LEU A 117 -8.50 -6.84 10.08
N PRO A 118 -9.28 -6.34 11.05
CA PRO A 118 -9.70 -7.12 12.21
C PRO A 118 -10.40 -8.41 11.78
N THR A 119 -10.26 -9.47 12.58
CA THR A 119 -10.76 -10.81 12.21
C THR A 119 -12.26 -10.85 11.93
N ASN A 120 -13.06 -10.06 12.63
CA ASN A 120 -14.52 -9.97 12.39
C ASN A 120 -14.80 -9.39 10.99
N ILE A 121 -14.19 -8.27 10.63
CA ILE A 121 -14.34 -7.63 9.32
C ILE A 121 -13.80 -8.53 8.21
N LEU A 122 -12.62 -9.13 8.41
CA LEU A 122 -12.05 -10.09 7.48
C LEU A 122 -12.98 -11.30 7.26
N THR A 123 -13.72 -11.71 8.29
CA THR A 123 -14.73 -12.79 8.16
C THR A 123 -15.92 -12.33 7.33
N SER A 124 -16.38 -11.09 7.49
CA SER A 124 -17.45 -10.52 6.66
C SER A 124 -17.03 -10.36 5.22
N CYS A 125 -15.80 -9.88 4.95
CA CYS A 125 -15.26 -9.84 3.58
C CYS A 125 -15.24 -11.23 2.92
N ARG A 126 -14.85 -12.26 3.67
CA ARG A 126 -14.88 -13.65 3.15
C ARG A 126 -16.28 -14.15 2.84
N ASN A 127 -17.27 -13.80 3.68
CA ASN A 127 -18.67 -14.13 3.41
C ASN A 127 -19.17 -13.41 2.16
N GLU A 128 -18.83 -12.13 2.00
CA GLU A 128 -19.21 -11.35 0.83
C GLU A 128 -18.57 -11.90 -0.45
N ILE A 129 -17.26 -12.22 -0.43
CA ILE A 129 -16.57 -12.87 -1.55
C ILE A 129 -17.24 -14.21 -1.91
N MET A 130 -17.63 -15.01 -0.91
CA MET A 130 -18.28 -16.28 -1.16
C MET A 130 -19.70 -16.11 -1.72
N ALA A 131 -20.43 -15.11 -1.27
CA ALA A 131 -21.80 -14.81 -1.73
C ALA A 131 -21.81 -14.21 -3.15
N ASN A 132 -20.84 -13.38 -3.49
CA ASN A 132 -20.74 -12.63 -4.75
C ASN A 132 -19.45 -13.00 -5.51
N ILE A 133 -19.16 -14.30 -5.58
CA ILE A 133 -17.88 -14.80 -6.13
C ILE A 133 -17.66 -14.42 -7.59
N ASP A 134 -18.70 -14.36 -8.40
CA ASP A 134 -18.57 -14.02 -9.81
C ASP A 134 -18.19 -12.53 -10.00
N GLU A 135 -18.71 -11.64 -9.16
CA GLU A 135 -18.33 -10.23 -9.14
C GLU A 135 -16.86 -10.09 -8.68
N TRP A 136 -16.50 -10.70 -7.56
CA TRP A 136 -15.12 -10.73 -7.07
C TRP A 136 -14.14 -11.21 -8.13
N ARG A 137 -14.43 -12.32 -8.80
CA ARG A 137 -13.56 -12.89 -9.83
C ARG A 137 -13.43 -11.97 -11.04
N LYS A 138 -14.51 -11.29 -11.43
CA LYS A 138 -14.46 -10.31 -12.52
C LYS A 138 -13.45 -9.19 -12.21
N ASP A 139 -13.34 -8.78 -10.96
CA ASP A 139 -12.43 -7.72 -10.53
C ASP A 139 -10.98 -8.18 -10.45
N VAL A 140 -10.71 -9.45 -10.04
CA VAL A 140 -9.36 -9.92 -9.74
C VAL A 140 -8.83 -11.00 -10.69
N GLU A 141 -9.64 -11.54 -11.60
CA GLU A 141 -9.24 -12.59 -12.56
C GLU A 141 -9.19 -12.08 -14.01
N ASN A 142 -9.45 -10.78 -14.26
CA ASN A 142 -9.27 -10.25 -15.61
C ASN A 142 -7.77 -10.14 -15.97
N ASP A 143 -7.49 -10.16 -17.27
CA ASP A 143 -6.11 -10.21 -17.78
C ASP A 143 -5.26 -9.01 -17.33
N GLU A 144 -5.88 -7.83 -17.20
CA GLU A 144 -5.20 -6.60 -16.76
C GLU A 144 -4.76 -6.68 -15.30
N PHE A 145 -5.67 -7.11 -14.41
CA PHE A 145 -5.36 -7.30 -12.99
C PHE A 145 -4.27 -8.36 -12.80
N ILE A 146 -4.41 -9.53 -13.45
CA ILE A 146 -3.42 -10.61 -13.35
C ILE A 146 -2.06 -10.18 -13.93
N SER A 147 -2.06 -9.43 -15.02
CA SER A 147 -0.82 -8.92 -15.60
C SER A 147 -0.08 -8.00 -14.65
N LEU A 148 -0.79 -7.09 -13.96
CA LEU A 148 -0.20 -6.12 -13.03
C LEU A 148 0.15 -6.75 -11.67
N PHE A 149 -0.75 -7.53 -11.08
CA PHE A 149 -0.65 -7.92 -9.67
C PHE A 149 -0.41 -9.41 -9.46
N GLY A 150 -0.60 -10.24 -10.49
CA GLY A 150 -0.47 -11.69 -10.39
C GLY A 150 -1.68 -12.36 -9.74
N HIS A 151 -1.46 -13.57 -9.23
CA HIS A 151 -2.49 -14.38 -8.58
C HIS A 151 -2.42 -14.28 -7.05
N PRO A 152 -3.50 -14.66 -6.33
CA PRO A 152 -3.57 -14.58 -4.87
C PRO A 152 -2.40 -15.28 -4.18
N ASN A 153 -1.85 -14.62 -3.15
CA ASN A 153 -0.75 -15.09 -2.32
C ASN A 153 0.55 -15.40 -3.09
N GLN A 154 0.75 -14.75 -4.21
CA GLN A 154 2.01 -14.71 -4.93
C GLN A 154 2.68 -13.35 -4.72
N GLY A 155 3.97 -13.39 -4.47
CA GLY A 155 4.76 -12.22 -4.17
C GLY A 155 5.17 -12.13 -2.70
N GLU A 156 6.18 -11.33 -2.45
CA GLU A 156 6.76 -11.08 -1.14
C GLU A 156 6.97 -9.58 -0.97
N TRP A 157 6.58 -9.07 0.18
CA TRP A 157 6.88 -7.70 0.56
C TRP A 157 7.35 -7.68 2.01
N SER A 158 8.56 -7.23 2.19
CA SER A 158 9.22 -7.02 3.49
C SER A 158 10.05 -5.73 3.46
N ASP A 159 10.59 -5.33 4.61
CA ASP A 159 11.48 -4.16 4.72
C ASP A 159 12.73 -4.25 3.84
N ASP A 160 13.16 -5.45 3.46
CA ASP A 160 14.40 -5.69 2.74
C ASP A 160 14.18 -6.19 1.31
N LYS A 161 12.95 -6.60 0.96
CA LYS A 161 12.64 -7.18 -0.35
C LYS A 161 11.19 -6.98 -0.74
N VAL A 162 10.97 -6.58 -1.97
CA VAL A 162 9.67 -6.56 -2.62
C VAL A 162 9.72 -7.36 -3.92
N SER A 163 8.71 -8.20 -4.16
CA SER A 163 8.50 -8.82 -5.47
C SER A 163 8.04 -7.78 -6.48
N GLU A 164 8.33 -8.00 -7.76
CA GLU A 164 7.91 -7.14 -8.86
C GLU A 164 6.42 -6.80 -8.78
N LYS A 165 5.62 -7.77 -8.40
CA LYS A 165 4.18 -7.63 -8.17
C LYS A 165 3.68 -8.60 -7.11
N GLY A 166 2.46 -8.37 -6.60
CA GLY A 166 1.80 -9.29 -5.69
C GLY A 166 0.34 -8.96 -5.42
N PHE A 167 -0.39 -9.99 -4.99
CA PHE A 167 -1.77 -9.89 -4.54
C PHE A 167 -1.95 -10.73 -3.26
N GLY A 168 -2.15 -10.06 -2.13
CA GLY A 168 -2.20 -10.64 -0.79
C GLY A 168 -0.82 -11.00 -0.23
N LEU A 169 -0.51 -10.48 0.96
CA LEU A 169 0.78 -10.66 1.63
C LEU A 169 0.86 -11.95 2.42
N ALA A 170 -0.27 -12.44 2.91
CA ALA A 170 -0.31 -13.62 3.76
C ALA A 170 -1.59 -14.42 3.57
N ALA A 171 -1.48 -15.75 3.75
CA ALA A 171 -2.61 -16.65 3.73
C ALA A 171 -2.63 -17.63 4.91
N LEU A 172 -3.83 -18.10 5.25
CA LEU A 172 -4.01 -19.23 6.14
C LEU A 172 -3.57 -20.54 5.41
N LYS A 173 -3.01 -21.48 6.16
CA LYS A 173 -2.66 -22.80 5.63
C LYS A 173 -3.89 -23.66 5.30
N THR A 174 -4.99 -23.45 6.02
CA THR A 174 -6.24 -24.20 5.91
C THR A 174 -7.43 -23.28 5.74
N ALA A 175 -8.60 -23.80 5.46
CA ALA A 175 -9.84 -23.02 5.44
C ALA A 175 -10.04 -22.24 6.75
N PRO A 176 -10.52 -20.99 6.68
CA PRO A 176 -10.91 -20.24 7.87
C PRO A 176 -12.00 -20.98 8.65
N LYS A 177 -12.05 -20.77 9.97
CA LYS A 177 -13.09 -21.36 10.80
C LYS A 177 -14.48 -20.91 10.33
N GLY A 178 -15.38 -21.87 10.10
CA GLY A 178 -16.75 -21.62 9.65
C GLY A 178 -16.94 -21.67 8.13
N PHE A 179 -15.86 -21.83 7.35
CA PHE A 179 -15.93 -21.90 5.90
C PHE A 179 -15.71 -23.33 5.39
N PRO A 180 -16.35 -23.73 4.26
CA PRO A 180 -16.20 -25.07 3.69
C PRO A 180 -14.76 -25.29 3.22
N LYS A 181 -14.24 -26.51 3.49
CA LYS A 181 -12.85 -26.86 3.14
C LYS A 181 -12.68 -27.23 1.67
N ASP A 182 -13.77 -27.60 1.04
CA ASP A 182 -13.88 -28.05 -0.35
C ASP A 182 -14.43 -26.96 -1.27
N TYR A 183 -14.48 -25.70 -0.80
CA TYR A 183 -14.91 -24.59 -1.63
C TYR A 183 -13.93 -24.36 -2.79
N GLU A 184 -14.44 -24.30 -4.01
CA GLU A 184 -13.64 -24.16 -5.23
C GLU A 184 -12.67 -22.96 -5.17
N TYR A 185 -13.15 -21.82 -4.66
CA TYR A 185 -12.37 -20.58 -4.57
C TYR A 185 -11.80 -20.33 -3.16
N LEU A 186 -11.47 -21.39 -2.44
CA LEU A 186 -10.95 -21.33 -1.07
C LEU A 186 -9.68 -20.47 -0.94
N HIS A 187 -8.90 -20.36 -2.00
CA HIS A 187 -7.67 -19.55 -2.01
C HIS A 187 -7.93 -18.07 -1.69
N TYR A 188 -9.06 -17.48 -2.11
CA TYR A 188 -9.47 -16.14 -1.74
C TYR A 188 -9.86 -16.03 -0.26
N LEU A 189 -10.59 -17.03 0.26
CA LEU A 189 -11.00 -17.03 1.66
C LEU A 189 -9.83 -17.25 2.63
N ARG A 190 -8.72 -17.81 2.17
CA ARG A 190 -7.49 -18.01 2.95
C ARG A 190 -6.66 -16.73 3.08
N MET A 191 -6.86 -15.74 2.25
CA MET A 191 -6.15 -14.47 2.32
C MET A 191 -6.37 -13.80 3.68
N LYS A 192 -5.32 -13.15 4.21
CA LYS A 192 -5.35 -12.39 5.47
C LYS A 192 -5.45 -10.88 5.26
N ASP A 193 -5.27 -10.46 4.05
CA ASP A 193 -5.39 -9.09 3.58
C ASP A 193 -5.85 -9.09 2.12
N TYR A 194 -6.36 -7.97 1.67
CA TYR A 194 -6.82 -7.77 0.30
C TYR A 194 -6.14 -6.53 -0.26
N CYS A 195 -4.83 -6.62 -0.43
CA CYS A 195 -4.02 -5.60 -1.08
C CYS A 195 -3.23 -6.19 -2.25
N CYS A 196 -3.04 -5.37 -3.26
CA CYS A 196 -2.21 -5.70 -4.41
C CYS A 196 -1.15 -4.62 -4.60
N TRP A 197 0.00 -4.95 -5.21
CA TRP A 197 1.10 -4.00 -5.41
C TRP A 197 1.91 -4.29 -6.66
N VAL A 198 2.58 -3.23 -7.12
CA VAL A 198 3.59 -3.27 -8.18
C VAL A 198 4.85 -2.60 -7.65
N SER A 199 6.01 -3.24 -7.82
CA SER A 199 7.31 -2.60 -7.61
C SER A 199 7.57 -1.59 -8.72
N VAL A 200 8.11 -0.44 -8.35
CA VAL A 200 8.47 0.61 -9.30
C VAL A 200 9.93 1.03 -9.11
N PRO A 201 10.62 1.52 -10.16
CA PRO A 201 12.00 1.96 -10.03
C PRO A 201 12.13 3.19 -9.09
N ASP A 202 13.34 3.37 -8.52
CA ASP A 202 13.65 4.48 -7.59
C ASP A 202 13.35 5.87 -8.18
N ASP A 203 13.37 6.00 -9.49
CA ASP A 203 13.14 7.24 -10.22
C ASP A 203 11.74 7.33 -10.87
N PHE A 204 10.83 6.42 -10.53
CA PHE A 204 9.47 6.34 -11.09
C PHE A 204 8.77 7.70 -11.16
N PHE A 205 8.82 8.48 -10.09
CA PHE A 205 8.16 9.79 -10.00
C PHE A 205 8.96 10.96 -10.63
N ASN A 206 10.02 10.68 -11.37
CA ASN A 206 10.73 11.70 -12.13
C ASN A 206 10.09 11.91 -13.52
N GLY A 207 10.09 13.15 -13.99
CA GLY A 207 9.46 13.50 -15.27
C GLY A 207 7.92 13.45 -15.19
N ASP A 208 7.26 13.30 -16.35
CA ASP A 208 5.81 13.43 -16.47
C ASP A 208 5.09 12.10 -16.80
N SER A 209 5.83 11.03 -17.05
CA SER A 209 5.26 9.75 -17.50
C SER A 209 4.51 8.99 -16.41
N TRP A 210 4.89 9.18 -15.14
CA TRP A 210 4.35 8.45 -14.00
C TRP A 210 2.84 8.64 -13.79
N HIS A 211 2.27 9.77 -14.23
CA HIS A 211 0.84 10.05 -14.05
C HIS A 211 -0.05 8.97 -14.67
N LYS A 212 0.24 8.57 -15.91
CA LYS A 212 -0.53 7.55 -16.63
C LYS A 212 -0.34 6.17 -16.04
N GLU A 213 0.88 5.86 -15.64
CA GLU A 213 1.20 4.55 -15.07
C GLU A 213 0.62 4.39 -13.66
N LEU A 214 0.70 5.43 -12.81
CA LEU A 214 0.02 5.47 -11.52
C LEU A 214 -1.50 5.30 -11.70
N GLU A 215 -2.10 6.06 -12.61
CA GLU A 215 -3.53 5.97 -12.91
C GLU A 215 -3.92 4.55 -13.33
N HIS A 216 -3.16 3.94 -14.24
CA HIS A 216 -3.38 2.58 -14.70
C HIS A 216 -3.32 1.57 -13.54
N ILE A 217 -2.27 1.61 -12.72
CA ILE A 217 -2.13 0.73 -11.55
C ILE A 217 -3.30 0.91 -10.58
N CYS A 218 -3.61 2.14 -10.24
CA CYS A 218 -4.64 2.43 -9.24
C CYS A 218 -6.05 2.13 -9.73
N LYS A 219 -6.37 2.45 -10.99
CA LYS A 219 -7.68 2.10 -11.59
C LYS A 219 -7.88 0.60 -11.71
N THR A 220 -6.83 -0.16 -12.04
CA THR A 220 -6.93 -1.62 -12.14
C THR A 220 -7.14 -2.28 -10.77
N GLY A 221 -6.52 -1.75 -9.70
CA GLY A 221 -6.73 -2.27 -8.35
C GLY A 221 -8.00 -1.76 -7.65
N LYS A 222 -8.58 -0.66 -8.12
CA LYS A 222 -9.73 0.00 -7.45
C LYS A 222 -10.99 -0.89 -7.34
N PRO A 223 -11.45 -1.62 -8.35
CA PRO A 223 -12.63 -2.48 -8.22
C PRO A 223 -12.52 -3.50 -7.09
N MET A 224 -11.39 -4.18 -6.98
CA MET A 224 -11.08 -5.09 -5.86
C MET A 224 -11.12 -4.37 -4.50
N MET A 225 -10.54 -3.17 -4.43
CA MET A 225 -10.56 -2.34 -3.23
C MET A 225 -11.98 -1.89 -2.86
N ASP A 226 -12.75 -1.42 -3.83
CA ASP A 226 -14.15 -0.96 -3.63
C ASP A 226 -15.05 -2.10 -3.16
N PHE A 227 -14.89 -3.32 -3.71
CA PHE A 227 -15.60 -4.50 -3.25
C PHE A 227 -15.35 -4.77 -1.76
N ILE A 228 -14.11 -4.68 -1.30
CA ILE A 228 -13.77 -4.87 0.12
C ILE A 228 -14.27 -3.68 0.96
N ASN A 229 -14.14 -2.46 0.45
CA ASN A 229 -14.59 -1.25 1.15
C ASN A 229 -16.10 -1.27 1.41
N SER A 230 -16.92 -1.79 0.48
CA SER A 230 -18.37 -1.91 0.70
C SER A 230 -18.73 -2.71 1.95
N VAL A 231 -17.90 -3.70 2.30
CA VAL A 231 -18.06 -4.48 3.55
C VAL A 231 -17.51 -3.72 4.75
N VAL A 232 -16.37 -3.03 4.60
CA VAL A 232 -15.73 -2.29 5.69
C VAL A 232 -16.59 -1.14 6.16
N ASP A 233 -17.33 -0.48 5.26
CA ASP A 233 -18.23 0.65 5.54
C ASP A 233 -19.34 0.30 6.55
N ASP A 234 -19.73 -0.96 6.64
CA ASP A 234 -20.69 -1.43 7.67
C ASP A 234 -20.11 -1.38 9.09
N TYR A 235 -18.80 -1.13 9.25
CA TYR A 235 -18.07 -1.15 10.52
C TYR A 235 -17.43 0.20 10.89
N GLU A 236 -17.47 1.20 10.02
CA GLU A 236 -17.01 2.58 10.23
C GLU A 236 -18.21 3.55 10.36
#